data_ca615800e89d627c59af9c582a54e213
#
_entry.id   ca615800e89d627c59af9c582a54e213
#
_cell.length_a   1.000
_cell.length_b   1.000
_cell.length_c   1.000
_cell.angle_alpha   90.00
_cell.angle_beta   90.00
_cell.angle_gamma   90.00
#
_symmetry.space_group_name_H-M   'P 1'
#
loop_
_entity.id
_entity.type
_entity.pdbx_description
1 polymer ?
#
loop_
_entity_poly.entity_id
_entity_poly.type
_entity_poly.pdbx_seq_one_letter_code
_entity_poly.pdbx_strand_id
1 'polypeptide(L)'
;MLTKAPDFWRVPGVAAQILRPLSVLYGVLAKRRMARPGLRAPLPTLAIGGLTCGGDGKTPLALLVAKLLIEMGERPAFLTRGHGRSNLTAPPFLVDHKYHNAHQVGDEALLLAQEAMTIVGVDRLDRKSTRLNSSH
;
A
#
# COMPACT_ATOMS: atom_id res chain seq x y z
N MET A 1 -18.45 -0.38 -11.92
CA MET A 1 -19.59 -0.21 -11.02
C MET A 1 -19.09 0.44 -9.73
N LEU A 2 -19.41 1.70 -9.51
CA LEU A 2 -19.16 2.40 -8.25
C LEU A 2 -20.14 1.80 -7.22
N THR A 3 -19.67 0.96 -6.34
CA THR A 3 -20.46 0.49 -5.20
C THR A 3 -20.71 1.68 -4.28
N LYS A 4 -21.91 2.24 -4.36
CA LYS A 4 -22.35 3.27 -3.41
C LYS A 4 -22.20 2.71 -1.99
N ALA A 5 -21.61 3.52 -1.11
CA ALA A 5 -21.57 3.20 0.32
C ALA A 5 -22.99 2.90 0.81
N PRO A 6 -23.19 1.84 1.61
CA PRO A 6 -24.51 1.48 2.09
C PRO A 6 -25.15 2.63 2.88
N ASP A 7 -26.45 2.83 2.72
CA ASP A 7 -27.17 3.96 3.31
C ASP A 7 -27.11 3.96 4.86
N PHE A 8 -26.91 2.81 5.51
CA PHE A 8 -26.75 2.72 6.96
C PHE A 8 -25.44 3.34 7.50
N TRP A 9 -24.50 3.72 6.62
CA TRP A 9 -23.31 4.48 7.01
C TRP A 9 -23.60 5.98 7.16
N ARG A 10 -24.70 6.46 6.56
CA ARG A 10 -25.09 7.87 6.56
C ARG A 10 -26.15 8.21 7.62
N VAL A 11 -26.93 7.21 8.01
CA VAL A 11 -28.03 7.40 8.98
C VAL A 11 -27.81 6.47 10.16
N PRO A 12 -27.76 7.00 11.42
CA PRO A 12 -27.65 6.17 12.60
C PRO A 12 -28.95 5.39 12.80
N GLY A 13 -28.98 4.16 12.30
CA GLY A 13 -30.10 3.22 12.44
C GLY A 13 -29.79 2.12 13.46
N VAL A 14 -30.78 1.24 13.69
CA VAL A 14 -30.66 0.08 14.62
C VAL A 14 -29.46 -0.79 14.27
N ALA A 15 -29.16 -0.98 12.98
CA ALA A 15 -27.98 -1.73 12.52
C ALA A 15 -26.66 -1.08 12.99
N ALA A 16 -26.58 0.25 13.00
CA ALA A 16 -25.39 0.97 13.48
C ALA A 16 -25.21 0.79 15.01
N GLN A 17 -26.29 0.71 15.78
CA GLN A 17 -26.22 0.48 17.21
C GLN A 17 -25.75 -0.95 17.55
N ILE A 18 -26.21 -1.96 16.80
CA ILE A 18 -25.78 -3.36 16.95
C ILE A 18 -24.29 -3.52 16.60
N LEU A 19 -23.81 -2.79 15.58
CA LEU A 19 -22.41 -2.84 15.15
C LEU A 19 -21.45 -1.99 16.01
N ARG A 20 -21.97 -1.15 16.89
CA ARG A 20 -21.18 -0.28 17.76
C ARG A 20 -20.14 -1.03 18.62
N PRO A 21 -20.48 -2.12 19.33
CA PRO A 21 -19.49 -2.84 20.12
C PRO A 21 -18.38 -3.45 19.24
N LEU A 22 -18.73 -3.90 18.05
CA LEU A 22 -17.76 -4.43 17.08
C LEU A 22 -16.81 -3.35 16.57
N SER A 23 -17.31 -2.14 16.33
CA SER A 23 -16.51 -0.99 15.93
C SER A 23 -15.55 -0.52 17.03
N VAL A 24 -15.97 -0.57 18.28
CA VAL A 24 -15.11 -0.26 19.43
C VAL A 24 -13.98 -1.30 19.55
N LEU A 25 -14.31 -2.59 19.45
CA LEU A 25 -13.31 -3.66 19.46
C LEU A 25 -12.29 -3.49 18.32
N TYR A 26 -12.79 -3.22 17.12
CA TYR A 26 -11.92 -2.94 15.97
C TYR A 26 -11.05 -1.70 16.21
N GLY A 27 -11.61 -0.63 16.75
CA GLY A 27 -10.88 0.60 17.09
C GLY A 27 -9.75 0.36 18.10
N VAL A 28 -10.00 -0.45 19.12
CA VAL A 28 -8.97 -0.84 20.12
C VAL A 28 -7.85 -1.67 19.45
N LEU A 29 -8.21 -2.63 18.60
CA LEU A 29 -7.23 -3.44 17.87
C LEU A 29 -6.42 -2.60 16.89
N ALA A 30 -7.07 -1.68 16.17
CA ALA A 30 -6.41 -0.74 15.26
C ALA A 30 -5.45 0.18 16.03
N LYS A 31 -5.90 0.77 17.15
CA LYS A 31 -5.07 1.61 18.02
C LYS A 31 -3.85 0.86 18.57
N ARG A 32 -4.02 -0.39 19.00
CA ARG A 32 -2.90 -1.24 19.43
C ARG A 32 -1.92 -1.55 18.30
N ARG A 33 -2.41 -1.74 17.07
CA ARG A 33 -1.55 -1.93 15.89
C ARG A 33 -0.78 -0.67 15.55
N MET A 34 -1.42 0.49 15.59
CA MET A 34 -0.80 1.79 15.31
C MET A 34 0.21 2.20 16.39
N ALA A 35 0.01 1.79 17.65
CA ALA A 35 0.92 2.07 18.76
C ALA A 35 2.20 1.21 18.74
N ARG A 36 2.30 0.22 17.84
CA ARG A 36 3.55 -0.55 17.68
C ARG A 36 4.63 0.35 17.09
N PRO A 37 5.82 0.39 17.68
CA PRO A 37 6.92 1.15 17.11
C PRO A 37 7.22 0.63 15.71
N GLY A 38 7.16 1.51 14.71
CA GLY A 38 7.55 1.22 13.34
C GLY A 38 9.07 1.10 13.24
N LEU A 39 9.55 0.36 12.27
CA LEU A 39 10.97 0.39 11.90
C LEU A 39 11.23 1.72 11.16
N ARG A 40 12.30 2.40 11.54
CA ARG A 40 12.78 3.56 10.78
C ARG A 40 13.43 3.06 9.50
N ALA A 41 12.93 3.51 8.36
CA ALA A 41 13.60 3.28 7.09
C ALA A 41 14.94 4.06 7.08
N PRO A 42 16.01 3.48 6.54
CA PRO A 42 17.30 4.17 6.41
C PRO A 42 17.28 5.28 5.34
N LEU A 43 16.25 5.31 4.50
CA LEU A 43 16.05 6.24 3.40
C LEU A 43 14.83 7.14 3.68
N PRO A 44 14.83 8.39 3.18
CA PRO A 44 13.64 9.23 3.19
C PRO A 44 12.47 8.51 2.55
N THR A 45 11.36 8.44 3.25
CA THR A 45 10.17 7.68 2.81
C THR A 45 8.95 8.57 2.84
N LEU A 46 8.24 8.67 1.72
CA LEU A 46 6.97 9.36 1.58
C LEU A 46 5.84 8.33 1.43
N ALA A 47 4.88 8.35 2.34
CA ALA A 47 3.70 7.49 2.26
C ALA A 47 2.55 8.24 1.59
N ILE A 48 2.05 7.69 0.47
CA ILE A 48 0.88 8.22 -0.24
C ILE A 48 -0.32 7.35 0.10
N GLY A 49 -1.25 7.90 0.87
CA GLY A 49 -2.45 7.25 1.33
C GLY A 49 -3.72 7.91 0.81
N GLY A 50 -4.87 7.26 0.95
CA GLY A 50 -6.19 7.82 0.70
C GLY A 50 -7.06 7.74 1.95
N LEU A 51 -7.97 8.69 2.10
CA LEU A 51 -8.94 8.75 3.20
C LEU A 51 -10.20 7.94 2.90
N THR A 52 -10.44 7.62 1.63
CA THR A 52 -11.63 6.89 1.17
C THR A 52 -11.29 5.53 0.56
N CYS A 53 -12.26 4.63 0.53
CA CYS A 53 -12.16 3.38 -0.21
C CYS A 53 -12.51 3.61 -1.67
N GLY A 54 -11.52 3.63 -2.56
CA GLY A 54 -11.71 3.78 -4.02
C GLY A 54 -10.87 4.92 -4.59
N GLY A 55 -10.80 5.01 -5.88
CA GLY A 55 -10.11 5.92 -6.80
C GLY A 55 -9.65 7.32 -6.39
N ASP A 56 -9.01 7.49 -5.26
CA ASP A 56 -8.61 8.78 -4.66
C ASP A 56 -7.43 9.47 -5.36
N GLY A 57 -7.08 9.08 -6.57
CA GLY A 57 -5.96 9.69 -7.29
C GLY A 57 -4.57 9.41 -6.69
N LYS A 58 -4.42 8.36 -5.86
CA LYS A 58 -3.12 8.00 -5.24
C LYS A 58 -2.04 7.72 -6.27
N THR A 59 -2.34 6.93 -7.28
CA THR A 59 -1.38 6.56 -8.33
C THR A 59 -0.95 7.76 -9.18
N PRO A 60 -1.86 8.62 -9.69
CA PRO A 60 -1.48 9.86 -10.35
C PRO A 60 -0.62 10.79 -9.47
N LEU A 61 -0.95 10.91 -8.18
CA LEU A 61 -0.16 11.71 -7.26
C LEU A 61 1.24 11.12 -7.06
N ALA A 62 1.35 9.79 -6.91
CA ALA A 62 2.63 9.12 -6.78
C ALA A 62 3.53 9.34 -8.01
N LEU A 63 2.97 9.23 -9.20
CA LEU A 63 3.67 9.49 -10.46
C LEU A 63 4.13 10.94 -10.57
N LEU A 64 3.27 11.90 -10.21
CA LEU A 64 3.62 13.32 -10.22
C LEU A 64 4.80 13.61 -9.27
N VAL A 65 4.72 13.10 -8.04
CA VAL A 65 5.80 13.27 -7.05
C VAL A 65 7.11 12.65 -7.54
N ALA A 66 7.05 11.46 -8.14
CA ALA A 66 8.24 10.83 -8.68
C ALA A 66 8.87 11.65 -9.80
N LYS A 67 8.08 12.20 -10.73
CA LYS A 67 8.59 13.08 -11.79
C LYS A 67 9.27 14.31 -11.23
N LEU A 68 8.67 14.99 -10.26
CA LEU A 68 9.28 16.14 -9.60
C LEU A 68 10.61 15.78 -8.93
N LEU A 69 10.68 14.64 -8.26
CA LEU A 69 11.92 14.18 -7.63
C LEU A 69 13.01 13.88 -8.68
N ILE A 70 12.65 13.27 -9.80
CA ILE A 70 13.59 13.01 -10.91
C ILE A 70 14.11 14.34 -11.51
N GLU A 71 13.23 15.31 -11.70
CA GLU A 71 13.61 16.66 -12.16
C GLU A 71 14.58 17.36 -11.19
N MET A 72 14.46 17.07 -9.89
CA MET A 72 15.38 17.55 -8.84
C MET A 72 16.70 16.77 -8.80
N GLY A 73 16.90 15.76 -9.63
CA GLY A 73 18.09 14.90 -9.68
C GLY A 73 18.06 13.72 -8.71
N GLU A 74 16.95 13.47 -8.05
CA GLU A 74 16.78 12.35 -7.14
C GLU A 74 16.43 11.05 -7.88
N ARG A 75 16.63 9.92 -7.22
CA ARG A 75 16.31 8.57 -7.75
C ARG A 75 15.20 7.92 -6.91
N PRO A 76 13.94 8.30 -7.13
CA PRO A 76 12.84 7.71 -6.38
C PRO A 76 12.64 6.23 -6.73
N ALA A 77 12.13 5.49 -5.76
CA ALA A 77 11.66 4.13 -5.97
C ALA A 77 10.25 3.97 -5.37
N PHE A 78 9.41 3.23 -6.05
CA PHE A 78 8.07 2.90 -5.56
C PHE A 78 8.09 1.57 -4.79
N LEU A 79 7.37 1.55 -3.69
CA LEU A 79 7.06 0.33 -2.97
C LEU A 79 5.54 0.15 -2.94
N THR A 80 5.05 -0.88 -3.58
CA THR A 80 3.62 -1.19 -3.64
C THR A 80 3.33 -2.63 -3.21
N ARG A 81 2.10 -2.88 -2.79
CA ARG A 81 1.64 -4.23 -2.45
C ARG A 81 1.36 -5.10 -3.67
N GLY A 82 1.22 -4.48 -4.86
CA GLY A 82 0.80 -5.19 -6.07
C GLY A 82 -0.65 -5.64 -5.96
N HIS A 83 -1.57 -4.70 -5.77
CA HIS A 83 -2.99 -5.01 -5.74
C HIS A 83 -3.42 -5.63 -7.08
N GLY A 84 -4.19 -6.72 -7.03
CA GLY A 84 -4.62 -7.45 -8.23
C GLY A 84 -3.65 -8.53 -8.72
N ARG A 85 -2.47 -8.72 -8.10
CA ARG A 85 -1.57 -9.81 -8.45
C ARG A 85 -2.09 -11.17 -8.03
N SER A 86 -1.77 -12.21 -8.78
CA SER A 86 -2.22 -13.58 -8.53
C SER A 86 -1.56 -14.25 -7.31
N ASN A 87 -0.30 -13.94 -7.02
CA ASN A 87 0.43 -14.52 -5.90
C ASN A 87 0.76 -13.49 -4.82
N LEU A 88 -0.07 -13.45 -3.77
CA LEU A 88 0.08 -12.54 -2.64
C LEU A 88 1.19 -12.92 -1.64
N THR A 89 1.69 -14.16 -1.71
CA THR A 89 2.69 -14.69 -0.77
C THR A 89 4.11 -14.66 -1.30
N ALA A 90 4.31 -14.27 -2.55
CA ALA A 90 5.63 -14.16 -3.14
C ALA A 90 6.49 -13.12 -2.39
N PRO A 91 7.80 -13.39 -2.21
CA PRO A 91 8.72 -12.43 -1.61
C PRO A 91 8.74 -11.12 -2.41
N PRO A 92 9.21 -10.01 -1.81
CA PRO A 92 9.39 -8.76 -2.54
C PRO A 92 10.33 -8.96 -3.74
N PHE A 93 9.96 -8.38 -4.88
CA PHE A 93 10.78 -8.42 -6.09
C PHE A 93 10.65 -7.12 -6.90
N LEU A 94 11.66 -6.88 -7.72
CA LEU A 94 11.70 -5.74 -8.63
C LEU A 94 10.77 -6.00 -9.82
N VAL A 95 9.93 -5.03 -10.14
CA VAL A 95 9.07 -5.08 -11.31
C VAL A 95 9.85 -4.63 -12.55
N ASP A 96 9.84 -5.47 -13.55
CA ASP A 96 10.30 -5.11 -14.88
C ASP A 96 9.09 -5.10 -15.84
N HIS A 97 8.74 -3.92 -16.34
CA HIS A 97 7.57 -3.72 -17.20
C HIS A 97 7.68 -4.45 -18.56
N LYS A 98 8.89 -4.90 -18.93
CA LYS A 98 9.12 -5.67 -20.17
C LYS A 98 8.84 -7.16 -20.01
N TYR A 99 9.03 -7.70 -18.81
CA TYR A 99 8.94 -9.14 -18.54
C TYR A 99 7.75 -9.53 -17.69
N HIS A 100 7.22 -8.61 -16.87
CA HIS A 100 6.08 -8.89 -16.00
C HIS A 100 4.77 -8.42 -16.66
N ASN A 101 3.69 -9.16 -16.39
CA ASN A 101 2.35 -8.79 -16.82
C ASN A 101 1.48 -8.38 -15.62
N ALA A 102 0.31 -7.80 -15.93
CA ALA A 102 -0.64 -7.31 -14.92
C ALA A 102 -1.13 -8.38 -13.93
N HIS A 103 -1.25 -9.62 -14.38
CA HIS A 103 -1.63 -10.74 -13.49
C HIS A 103 -0.56 -11.06 -12.45
N GLN A 104 0.70 -10.86 -12.78
CA GLN A 104 1.82 -11.17 -11.90
C GLN A 104 2.08 -10.08 -10.87
N VAL A 105 1.97 -8.83 -11.26
CA VAL A 105 2.40 -7.69 -10.41
C VAL A 105 1.28 -6.71 -10.08
N GLY A 106 0.16 -6.75 -10.79
CA GLY A 106 -0.92 -5.77 -10.73
C GLY A 106 -0.74 -4.62 -11.71
N ASP A 107 -1.84 -4.08 -12.22
CA ASP A 107 -1.83 -2.98 -13.21
C ASP A 107 -1.11 -1.73 -12.68
N GLU A 108 -1.36 -1.37 -11.42
CA GLU A 108 -0.75 -0.22 -10.77
C GLU A 108 0.79 -0.34 -10.73
N ALA A 109 1.32 -1.52 -10.38
CA ALA A 109 2.76 -1.73 -10.29
C ALA A 109 3.44 -1.63 -11.66
N LEU A 110 2.80 -2.08 -12.73
CA LEU A 110 3.30 -1.91 -14.09
C LEU A 110 3.36 -0.44 -14.50
N LEU A 111 2.31 0.31 -14.18
CA LEU A 111 2.25 1.73 -14.48
C LEU A 111 3.36 2.51 -13.73
N LEU A 112 3.58 2.22 -12.46
CA LEU A 112 4.64 2.82 -11.66
C LEU A 112 6.03 2.45 -12.19
N ALA A 113 6.22 1.21 -12.65
CA ALA A 113 7.49 0.71 -13.17
C ALA A 113 7.92 1.35 -14.51
N GLN A 114 7.02 2.05 -15.19
CA GLN A 114 7.37 2.84 -16.37
C GLN A 114 8.12 4.13 -16.03
N GLU A 115 7.87 4.69 -14.85
CA GLU A 115 8.44 5.98 -14.45
C GLU A 115 9.67 5.83 -13.54
N ALA A 116 9.68 4.85 -12.64
CA ALA A 116 10.78 4.66 -11.71
C ALA A 116 10.87 3.21 -11.23
N MET A 117 12.00 2.88 -10.59
CA MET A 117 12.18 1.58 -9.96
C MET A 117 10.98 1.23 -9.08
N THR A 118 10.37 0.08 -9.30
CA THR A 118 9.17 -0.34 -8.57
C THR A 118 9.38 -1.72 -7.96
N ILE A 119 9.16 -1.82 -6.65
CA ILE A 119 9.24 -3.06 -5.90
C ILE A 119 7.83 -3.43 -5.44
N VAL A 120 7.44 -4.65 -5.75
CA VAL A 120 6.19 -5.24 -5.26
C VAL A 120 6.51 -6.16 -4.11
N GLY A 121 5.90 -5.91 -2.96
CA GLY A 121 6.07 -6.76 -1.80
C GLY A 121 4.83 -6.84 -0.93
N VAL A 122 4.65 -7.95 -0.20
CA VAL A 122 3.66 -8.03 0.85
C VAL A 122 4.18 -7.22 2.03
N ASP A 123 3.36 -6.30 2.50
CA ASP A 123 3.59 -5.51 3.69
C ASP A 123 3.51 -6.40 4.94
N ARG A 124 4.53 -7.20 5.11
CA ARG A 124 4.84 -7.78 6.41
C ARG A 124 6.34 -7.67 6.57
N LEU A 125 6.73 -6.68 7.33
CA LEU A 125 7.96 -6.70 8.10
C LEU A 125 7.88 -7.90 9.06
N ASP A 126 7.93 -9.10 8.48
CA ASP A 126 8.14 -10.29 9.25
C ASP A 126 9.58 -10.20 9.75
N ARG A 127 9.73 -10.04 11.07
CA ARG A 127 11.03 -9.97 11.77
C ARG A 127 12.00 -11.09 11.41
N LYS A 128 11.59 -12.04 10.58
CA LYS A 128 12.39 -13.18 10.11
C LYS A 128 13.23 -12.87 8.88
N SER A 129 12.83 -11.95 8.01
CA SER A 129 13.58 -11.65 6.78
C SER A 129 14.77 -10.71 6.98
N THR A 130 14.79 -9.94 8.08
CA THR A 130 15.90 -9.04 8.38
C THR A 130 17.15 -9.77 8.94
N ARG A 131 17.04 -11.06 9.29
CA ARG A 131 18.17 -11.84 9.81
C ARG A 131 19.03 -12.51 8.73
N LEU A 132 18.63 -12.47 7.46
CA LEU A 132 19.36 -13.19 6.39
C LEU A 132 20.37 -12.34 5.63
N ASN A 133 20.49 -11.04 5.91
CA ASN A 133 21.43 -10.15 5.22
C ASN A 133 22.56 -9.58 6.09
N SER A 134 22.82 -10.18 7.25
CA SER A 134 23.94 -9.75 8.12
C SER A 134 25.04 -10.81 8.27
N SER A 135 25.23 -11.65 7.25
CA SER A 135 26.36 -12.55 7.19
C SER A 135 26.93 -12.59 5.76
N HIS A 136 27.66 -11.53 5.44
CA HIS A 136 28.84 -11.55 4.56
C HIS A 136 29.64 -10.28 4.81
#